data_1dee334701cae8ed11abbc584f15f304
#
_entry.id   1dee334701cae8ed11abbc584f15f304
#
_cell.length_a   1.000
_cell.length_b   1.000
_cell.length_c   1.000
_cell.angle_alpha   90.00
_cell.angle_beta   90.00
_cell.angle_gamma   90.00
#
_symmetry.space_group_name_H-M   'P 1'
#
loop_
_entity.id
_entity.type
_entity.pdbx_description
1 polymer ?
#
loop_
_entity_poly.entity_id
_entity_poly.type
_entity_poly.pdbx_seq_one_letter_code
_entity_poly.pdbx_strand_id
1 'polypeptide(L)'
;MVDAACHVLASVASHCAVNLHLEVFDAADNFRPGAAGDNHLLKEAEQFCEEIFGQDGVILAGAAGGRFVYEMRRRFQLYYKLNPLRSYPELARVSRLKGIEAIDILVVRENLGGLYQGESQFVVGSGEISHTFVQHEDQVRAVLHVGAQAARARRNSLSVIGKQSGLPEIYSLWRRCALDIAESYGVEVTLYDIDYAAYQLLQQPEAFDVIVAPNCFGDILSDLGGLFAGSRGLTFGASYSADGAAVYQTNHGAAHDLAGTDRANPAGQIFSAAMMLREAFQLEGGAQLVENAVRAVWRAGWRTLDLREPQCRIAGTQRFAELVADEIRAAVVHDGEACSVAGSRSFAAPTELQPQ
;
A
#
# COMPACT_ATOMS: atom_id res chain seq x y z
N MET A 1 -8.05 -12.94 -6.35
CA MET A 1 -7.48 -11.59 -6.62
C MET A 1 -6.01 -11.67 -7.04
N VAL A 2 -5.18 -12.47 -6.37
CA VAL A 2 -3.77 -12.68 -6.81
C VAL A 2 -3.73 -13.28 -8.21
N ASP A 3 -4.50 -14.32 -8.48
CA ASP A 3 -4.60 -14.92 -9.82
C ASP A 3 -4.99 -13.90 -10.89
N ALA A 4 -5.92 -12.98 -10.56
CA ALA A 4 -6.31 -11.90 -11.45
C ALA A 4 -5.13 -10.96 -11.76
N ALA A 5 -4.31 -10.63 -10.76
CA ALA A 5 -3.11 -9.82 -10.95
C ALA A 5 -2.03 -10.58 -11.73
N CYS A 6 -1.82 -11.87 -11.43
CA CYS A 6 -0.90 -12.74 -12.19
C CYS A 6 -1.30 -12.85 -13.67
N HIS A 7 -2.60 -12.97 -13.97
CA HIS A 7 -3.09 -12.98 -15.35
C HIS A 7 -2.77 -11.66 -16.09
N VAL A 8 -2.92 -10.52 -15.41
CA VAL A 8 -2.55 -9.20 -15.95
C VAL A 8 -1.03 -9.10 -16.15
N LEU A 9 -0.22 -9.54 -15.17
CA LEU A 9 1.24 -9.56 -15.26
C LEU A 9 1.74 -10.40 -16.44
N ALA A 10 1.14 -11.57 -16.68
CA ALA A 10 1.46 -12.42 -17.84
C ALA A 10 1.20 -11.68 -19.16
N SER A 11 0.13 -10.89 -19.24
CA SER A 11 -0.18 -10.08 -20.43
C SER A 11 0.83 -8.94 -20.62
N VAL A 12 1.28 -8.29 -19.53
CA VAL A 12 2.36 -7.29 -19.58
C VAL A 12 3.67 -7.93 -20.01
N ALA A 13 4.04 -9.06 -19.43
CA ALA A 13 5.28 -9.77 -19.76
C ALA A 13 5.35 -10.11 -21.27
N SER A 14 4.25 -10.61 -21.82
CA SER A 14 4.13 -10.90 -23.27
C SER A 14 4.19 -9.63 -24.11
N HIS A 15 3.47 -8.57 -23.73
CA HIS A 15 3.39 -7.32 -24.49
C HIS A 15 4.72 -6.56 -24.49
N CYS A 16 5.39 -6.50 -23.35
CA CYS A 16 6.68 -5.80 -23.18
C CYS A 16 7.89 -6.68 -23.52
N ALA A 17 7.70 -7.94 -23.91
CA ALA A 17 8.76 -8.90 -24.18
C ALA A 17 9.78 -9.04 -23.01
N VAL A 18 9.29 -8.96 -21.77
CA VAL A 18 10.08 -9.14 -20.54
C VAL A 18 9.82 -10.51 -19.95
N ASN A 19 10.86 -11.11 -19.34
CA ASN A 19 10.74 -12.38 -18.66
C ASN A 19 10.47 -12.12 -17.17
N LEU A 20 9.21 -12.31 -16.74
CA LEU A 20 8.82 -12.28 -15.33
C LEU A 20 8.73 -13.74 -14.83
N HIS A 21 9.59 -14.09 -13.89
CA HIS A 21 9.50 -15.37 -13.19
C HIS A 21 8.54 -15.24 -12.01
N LEU A 22 7.46 -16.05 -12.02
CA LEU A 22 6.44 -16.05 -10.98
C LEU A 22 6.44 -17.38 -10.26
N GLU A 23 6.76 -17.37 -8.97
CA GLU A 23 6.57 -18.50 -8.06
C GLU A 23 5.32 -18.27 -7.22
N VAL A 24 4.52 -19.30 -7.04
CA VAL A 24 3.24 -19.20 -6.30
C VAL A 24 3.32 -20.02 -5.04
N PHE A 25 3.09 -19.37 -3.90
CA PHE A 25 2.87 -20.01 -2.62
C PHE A 25 1.38 -19.93 -2.27
N ASP A 26 0.70 -21.07 -2.28
CA ASP A 26 -0.72 -21.16 -1.90
C ASP A 26 -0.84 -21.58 -0.44
N ALA A 27 -1.24 -20.63 0.40
CA ALA A 27 -1.52 -20.88 1.81
C ALA A 27 -3.01 -21.05 2.10
N ALA A 28 -3.86 -21.18 1.08
CA ALA A 28 -5.33 -21.21 1.25
C ALA A 28 -5.79 -22.31 2.20
N ASP A 29 -5.17 -23.47 2.18
CA ASP A 29 -5.49 -24.60 3.07
C ASP A 29 -5.10 -24.37 4.54
N ASN A 30 -4.24 -23.38 4.80
CA ASN A 30 -3.73 -23.02 6.12
C ASN A 30 -4.51 -21.87 6.77
N PHE A 31 -5.29 -21.11 6.00
CA PHE A 31 -6.15 -20.05 6.51
C PHE A 31 -7.51 -20.59 6.91
N ARG A 32 -7.76 -20.74 8.21
CA ARG A 32 -9.07 -21.14 8.72
C ARG A 32 -10.03 -19.97 8.74
N PRO A 33 -11.15 -20.01 7.99
CA PRO A 33 -12.20 -19.00 8.10
C PRO A 33 -12.76 -18.96 9.52
N GLY A 34 -12.81 -17.76 10.14
CA GLY A 34 -13.41 -17.55 11.45
C GLY A 34 -12.45 -17.37 12.61
N ALA A 35 -11.16 -17.66 12.46
CA ALA A 35 -10.12 -17.41 13.45
C ALA A 35 -9.40 -16.07 13.16
N ALA A 36 -10.12 -14.96 13.17
CA ALA A 36 -9.59 -13.64 12.77
C ALA A 36 -8.39 -13.14 13.61
N GLY A 37 -8.09 -13.80 14.74
CA GLY A 37 -6.93 -13.49 15.60
C GLY A 37 -5.77 -14.45 15.49
N ASP A 38 -5.95 -15.64 14.94
CA ASP A 38 -5.01 -16.76 15.08
C ASP A 38 -4.18 -17.07 13.82
N ASN A 39 -4.31 -16.26 12.76
CA ASN A 39 -3.52 -16.45 11.56
C ASN A 39 -2.12 -15.86 11.77
N HIS A 40 -1.18 -16.72 12.12
CA HIS A 40 0.23 -16.42 12.28
C HIS A 40 1.01 -16.62 10.98
N LEU A 41 2.22 -16.05 10.92
CA LEU A 41 3.16 -16.32 9.83
C LEU A 41 3.62 -17.78 9.94
N LEU A 42 3.26 -18.59 8.96
CA LEU A 42 3.65 -19.98 8.87
C LEU A 42 5.14 -20.08 8.53
N LYS A 43 5.83 -21.11 9.06
CA LYS A 43 7.24 -21.34 8.75
C LYS A 43 7.49 -21.56 7.26
N GLU A 44 6.59 -22.24 6.59
CA GLU A 44 6.66 -22.50 5.15
C GLU A 44 6.54 -21.21 4.34
N ALA A 45 5.66 -20.29 4.78
CA ALA A 45 5.52 -18.96 4.16
C ALA A 45 6.75 -18.07 4.45
N GLU A 46 7.30 -18.16 5.66
CA GLU A 46 8.54 -17.46 6.04
C GLU A 46 9.71 -17.94 5.17
N GLN A 47 9.90 -19.26 5.04
CA GLN A 47 10.94 -19.85 4.19
C GLN A 47 10.79 -19.45 2.73
N PHE A 48 9.57 -19.51 2.20
CA PHE A 48 9.29 -19.06 0.83
C PHE A 48 9.69 -17.59 0.63
N CYS A 49 9.34 -16.71 1.58
CA CYS A 49 9.74 -15.30 1.49
C CYS A 49 11.26 -15.12 1.57
N GLU A 50 11.96 -15.88 2.44
CA GLU A 50 13.42 -15.86 2.53
C GLU A 50 14.09 -16.28 1.23
N GLU A 51 13.60 -17.33 0.59
CA GLU A 51 14.10 -17.80 -0.69
C GLU A 51 13.93 -16.77 -1.80
N ILE A 52 12.75 -16.14 -1.88
CA ILE A 52 12.46 -15.09 -2.87
C ILE A 52 13.33 -13.85 -2.64
N PHE A 53 13.41 -13.35 -1.40
CA PHE A 53 14.24 -12.18 -1.09
C PHE A 53 15.74 -12.47 -1.29
N GLY A 54 16.18 -13.70 -1.01
CA GLY A 54 17.58 -14.13 -1.25
C GLY A 54 17.98 -14.19 -2.72
N GLN A 55 17.03 -14.13 -3.64
CA GLN A 55 17.20 -14.09 -5.09
C GLN A 55 16.92 -12.69 -5.68
N ASP A 56 16.93 -11.64 -4.87
CA ASP A 56 16.54 -10.27 -5.25
C ASP A 56 15.09 -10.18 -5.78
N GLY A 57 14.25 -11.15 -5.41
CA GLY A 57 12.84 -11.17 -5.75
C GLY A 57 12.00 -10.35 -4.75
N VAL A 58 10.71 -10.16 -5.08
CA VAL A 58 9.75 -9.43 -4.25
C VAL A 58 8.44 -10.20 -4.14
N ILE A 59 7.65 -9.92 -3.12
CA ILE A 59 6.39 -10.63 -2.85
C ILE A 59 5.19 -9.79 -3.31
N LEU A 60 4.31 -10.40 -4.10
CA LEU A 60 2.96 -9.89 -4.35
C LEU A 60 1.99 -10.68 -3.46
N ALA A 61 1.61 -10.12 -2.32
CA ALA A 61 0.76 -10.80 -1.35
C ALA A 61 -0.72 -10.55 -1.60
N GLY A 62 -1.54 -11.58 -1.44
CA GLY A 62 -2.99 -11.45 -1.41
C GLY A 62 -3.50 -10.76 -0.14
N ALA A 63 -4.79 -10.43 -0.13
CA ALA A 63 -5.43 -9.88 1.05
C ALA A 63 -5.44 -10.94 2.16
N ALA A 64 -4.68 -10.68 3.21
CA ALA A 64 -4.55 -11.53 4.38
C ALA A 64 -5.06 -10.80 5.63
N GLY A 65 -5.44 -11.57 6.64
CA GLY A 65 -5.89 -11.06 7.94
C GLY A 65 -5.10 -11.69 9.09
N GLY A 66 -5.29 -11.16 10.31
CA GLY A 66 -4.68 -11.69 11.52
C GLY A 66 -3.24 -11.21 11.75
N ARG A 67 -2.53 -11.94 12.63
CA ARG A 67 -1.15 -11.59 13.07
C ARG A 67 -0.10 -11.75 11.96
N PHE A 68 -0.37 -12.56 10.96
CA PHE A 68 0.51 -12.82 9.82
C PHE A 68 1.20 -11.56 9.26
N VAL A 69 0.42 -10.51 8.96
CA VAL A 69 0.97 -9.28 8.36
C VAL A 69 1.95 -8.56 9.29
N TYR A 70 1.64 -8.52 10.60
CA TYR A 70 2.49 -7.86 11.60
C TYR A 70 3.77 -8.65 11.87
N GLU A 71 3.67 -9.99 11.89
CA GLU A 71 4.82 -10.89 12.06
C GLU A 71 5.75 -10.84 10.83
N MET A 72 5.19 -10.82 9.62
CA MET A 72 5.96 -10.62 8.39
C MET A 72 6.74 -9.30 8.42
N ARG A 73 6.09 -8.20 8.80
CA ARG A 73 6.76 -6.89 8.93
C ARG A 73 7.94 -6.95 9.89
N ARG A 74 7.75 -7.57 11.08
CA ARG A 74 8.80 -7.72 12.09
C ARG A 74 9.91 -8.66 11.60
N ARG A 75 9.54 -9.80 11.02
CA ARG A 75 10.50 -10.81 10.55
C ARG A 75 11.45 -10.30 9.50
N PHE A 76 10.91 -9.59 8.51
CA PHE A 76 11.66 -9.06 7.37
C PHE A 76 11.98 -7.56 7.50
N GLN A 77 11.89 -6.99 8.69
CA GLN A 77 12.22 -5.59 8.98
C GLN A 77 11.60 -4.60 7.98
N LEU A 78 10.35 -4.83 7.59
CA LEU A 78 9.61 -3.98 6.65
C LEU A 78 9.17 -2.70 7.38
N TYR A 79 10.08 -1.75 7.56
CA TYR A 79 9.95 -0.64 8.50
C TYR A 79 8.99 0.47 8.05
N TYR A 80 8.70 0.56 6.75
CA TYR A 80 7.70 1.50 6.25
C TYR A 80 6.79 0.89 5.21
N LYS A 81 5.63 1.52 5.02
CA LYS A 81 4.67 1.18 3.98
C LYS A 81 4.28 2.44 3.21
N LEU A 82 4.29 2.35 1.89
CA LEU A 82 3.75 3.36 1.00
C LEU A 82 2.30 3.01 0.62
N ASN A 83 1.40 3.97 0.79
CA ASN A 83 0.00 3.84 0.43
C ASN A 83 -0.41 5.05 -0.43
N PRO A 84 -0.45 4.92 -1.76
CA PRO A 84 -0.98 5.96 -2.63
C PRO A 84 -2.49 6.11 -2.44
N LEU A 85 -2.95 7.34 -2.18
CA LEU A 85 -4.36 7.68 -2.13
C LEU A 85 -4.69 8.49 -3.38
N ARG A 86 -5.49 7.90 -4.26
CA ARG A 86 -5.80 8.49 -5.56
C ARG A 86 -7.30 8.53 -5.81
N SER A 87 -7.75 9.57 -6.50
CA SER A 87 -9.05 9.60 -7.14
C SER A 87 -8.92 9.26 -8.64
N TYR A 88 -9.99 8.77 -9.20
CA TYR A 88 -10.05 8.39 -10.62
C TYR A 88 -11.24 9.10 -11.28
N PRO A 89 -11.02 9.95 -12.29
CA PRO A 89 -12.11 10.66 -12.99
C PRO A 89 -13.20 9.73 -13.53
N GLU A 90 -12.82 8.52 -13.95
CA GLU A 90 -13.73 7.48 -14.42
C GLU A 90 -14.70 6.97 -13.35
N LEU A 91 -14.37 7.19 -12.06
CA LEU A 91 -15.13 6.77 -10.89
C LEU A 91 -15.71 7.95 -10.09
N ALA A 92 -15.67 9.17 -10.61
CA ALA A 92 -16.11 10.37 -9.88
C ALA A 92 -17.58 10.26 -9.39
N ARG A 93 -18.45 9.54 -10.12
CA ARG A 93 -19.84 9.30 -9.72
C ARG A 93 -20.01 8.26 -8.61
N VAL A 94 -19.02 7.37 -8.44
CA VAL A 94 -19.04 6.31 -7.43
C VAL A 94 -18.60 6.86 -6.09
N SER A 95 -17.62 7.78 -6.09
CA SER A 95 -17.18 8.44 -4.86
C SER A 95 -18.33 9.23 -4.23
N ARG A 96 -18.43 9.13 -2.90
CA ARG A 96 -19.38 9.91 -2.12
C ARG A 96 -18.87 11.32 -1.78
N LEU A 97 -17.60 11.56 -1.98
CA LEU A 97 -16.97 12.86 -1.79
C LEU A 97 -17.06 13.65 -3.09
N LYS A 98 -17.32 14.95 -2.97
CA LYS A 98 -17.44 15.86 -4.11
C LYS A 98 -16.16 16.70 -4.23
N GLY A 99 -15.80 17.10 -5.45
CA GLY A 99 -14.65 17.99 -5.68
C GLY A 99 -13.29 17.31 -5.54
N ILE A 100 -13.23 15.96 -5.67
CA ILE A 100 -12.00 15.18 -5.46
C ILE A 100 -11.42 14.63 -6.77
N GLU A 101 -11.55 15.35 -7.87
CA GLU A 101 -11.28 14.82 -9.22
C GLU A 101 -9.80 14.56 -9.51
N ALA A 102 -8.87 15.12 -8.69
CA ALA A 102 -7.43 15.05 -8.93
C ALA A 102 -6.63 14.79 -7.65
N ILE A 103 -7.10 13.90 -6.78
CA ILE A 103 -6.37 13.57 -5.56
C ILE A 103 -5.22 12.62 -5.87
N ASP A 104 -4.03 13.00 -5.43
CA ASP A 104 -2.80 12.21 -5.43
C ASP A 104 -2.00 12.54 -4.16
N ILE A 105 -2.17 11.73 -3.13
CA ILE A 105 -1.51 11.83 -1.83
C ILE A 105 -0.73 10.55 -1.58
N LEU A 106 0.44 10.65 -0.98
CA LEU A 106 1.23 9.49 -0.55
C LEU A 106 1.25 9.42 0.97
N VAL A 107 0.74 8.34 1.54
CA VAL A 107 0.90 8.05 2.96
C VAL A 107 2.10 7.13 3.16
N VAL A 108 3.06 7.59 3.94
CA VAL A 108 4.23 6.84 4.41
C VAL A 108 3.95 6.43 5.86
N ARG A 109 3.64 5.17 6.05
CA ARG A 109 3.26 4.59 7.34
C ARG A 109 4.46 3.90 7.98
N GLU A 110 4.74 4.22 9.23
CA GLU A 110 5.66 3.44 10.06
C GLU A 110 5.06 2.05 10.35
N ASN A 111 5.86 0.98 10.34
CA ASN A 111 5.37 -0.39 10.41
C ASN A 111 5.91 -1.24 11.58
N LEU A 112 7.04 -0.86 12.19
CA LEU A 112 7.73 -1.71 13.17
C LEU A 112 7.49 -1.33 14.63
N GLY A 113 6.98 -0.14 14.88
CA GLY A 113 6.72 0.35 16.23
C GLY A 113 5.24 0.61 16.52
N GLY A 114 5.02 1.29 17.62
CA GLY A 114 3.71 1.82 18.00
C GLY A 114 2.70 0.77 18.44
N LEU A 115 1.46 1.20 18.48
CA LEU A 115 0.34 0.46 19.07
C LEU A 115 0.18 -0.97 18.53
N TYR A 116 0.34 -1.19 17.23
CA TYR A 116 0.10 -2.49 16.61
C TYR A 116 1.22 -3.50 16.81
N GLN A 117 2.40 -3.05 17.24
CA GLN A 117 3.56 -3.89 17.56
C GLN A 117 3.82 -4.04 19.07
N GLY A 118 2.92 -3.47 19.88
CA GLY A 118 2.97 -3.59 21.34
C GLY A 118 2.61 -4.96 21.85
N GLU A 119 2.81 -5.14 23.15
CA GLU A 119 2.54 -6.38 23.89
C GLU A 119 1.37 -6.19 24.84
N SER A 120 0.44 -7.15 24.80
CA SER A 120 -0.70 -7.17 25.71
C SER A 120 -0.48 -8.14 26.85
N GLN A 121 -0.90 -7.74 28.05
CA GLN A 121 -0.92 -8.58 29.24
C GLN A 121 -2.34 -8.61 29.79
N PHE A 122 -2.84 -9.82 30.07
CA PHE A 122 -4.11 -10.04 30.72
C PHE A 122 -3.90 -10.58 32.11
N VAL A 123 -4.42 -9.88 33.12
CA VAL A 123 -4.35 -10.33 34.52
C VAL A 123 -5.57 -11.19 34.83
N VAL A 124 -5.38 -12.50 34.90
CA VAL A 124 -6.45 -13.46 35.18
C VAL A 124 -7.14 -13.16 36.51
N GLY A 125 -8.47 -13.03 36.49
CA GLY A 125 -9.29 -12.78 37.67
C GLY A 125 -9.47 -11.30 38.03
N SER A 126 -8.71 -10.35 37.44
CA SER A 126 -8.90 -8.91 37.70
C SER A 126 -9.83 -8.23 36.69
N GLY A 127 -9.99 -8.83 35.49
CA GLY A 127 -10.64 -8.18 34.35
C GLY A 127 -9.78 -7.06 33.72
N GLU A 128 -8.50 -6.97 34.08
CA GLU A 128 -7.58 -5.95 33.61
C GLU A 128 -6.78 -6.46 32.39
N ILE A 129 -6.71 -5.63 31.35
CA ILE A 129 -5.83 -5.83 30.19
C ILE A 129 -4.99 -4.57 30.04
N SER A 130 -3.68 -4.76 30.00
CA SER A 130 -2.74 -3.69 29.64
C SER A 130 -2.16 -3.95 28.25
N HIS A 131 -1.78 -2.87 27.57
CA HIS A 131 -1.10 -2.93 26.28
C HIS A 131 0.01 -1.89 26.26
N THR A 132 1.24 -2.35 26.14
CA THR A 132 2.42 -1.48 26.14
C THR A 132 3.08 -1.51 24.79
N PHE A 133 3.41 -0.34 24.26
CA PHE A 133 4.14 -0.20 23.01
C PHE A 133 5.31 0.78 23.14
N VAL A 134 6.27 0.67 22.25
CA VAL A 134 7.50 1.47 22.22
C VAL A 134 7.61 2.18 20.87
N GLN A 135 8.21 3.37 20.89
CA GLN A 135 8.68 4.08 19.71
C GLN A 135 10.19 4.30 19.85
N HIS A 136 10.95 3.93 18.83
CA HIS A 136 12.38 4.13 18.74
C HIS A 136 12.71 5.33 17.85
N GLU A 137 13.59 6.20 18.29
CA GLU A 137 13.94 7.43 17.55
C GLU A 137 14.53 7.13 16.17
N ASP A 138 15.37 6.11 16.06
CA ASP A 138 15.97 5.65 14.79
C ASP A 138 14.90 5.20 13.78
N GLN A 139 13.88 4.44 14.22
CA GLN A 139 12.76 4.03 13.39
C GLN A 139 11.90 5.23 12.94
N VAL A 140 11.66 6.18 13.85
CA VAL A 140 10.93 7.42 13.53
C VAL A 140 11.72 8.24 12.51
N ARG A 141 13.03 8.40 12.70
CA ARG A 141 13.90 9.10 11.74
C ARG A 141 13.91 8.41 10.38
N ALA A 142 14.05 7.08 10.35
CA ALA A 142 14.08 6.31 9.11
C ALA A 142 12.83 6.55 8.26
N VAL A 143 11.63 6.46 8.83
CA VAL A 143 10.38 6.69 8.09
C VAL A 143 10.20 8.15 7.67
N LEU A 144 10.65 9.10 8.49
CA LEU A 144 10.62 10.53 8.16
C LEU A 144 11.58 10.88 7.01
N HIS A 145 12.75 10.24 6.91
CA HIS A 145 13.64 10.37 5.75
C HIS A 145 12.96 9.93 4.45
N VAL A 146 12.25 8.79 4.47
CA VAL A 146 11.48 8.33 3.32
C VAL A 146 10.41 9.36 2.93
N GLY A 147 9.68 9.88 3.93
CA GLY A 147 8.64 10.88 3.68
C GLY A 147 9.19 12.20 3.15
N ALA A 148 10.30 12.69 3.70
CA ALA A 148 10.93 13.94 3.25
C ALA A 148 11.50 13.80 1.83
N GLN A 149 12.12 12.67 1.52
CA GLN A 149 12.59 12.37 0.17
C GLN A 149 11.44 12.32 -0.84
N ALA A 150 10.33 11.67 -0.47
CA ALA A 150 9.12 11.64 -1.28
C ALA A 150 8.51 13.04 -1.48
N ALA A 151 8.41 13.85 -0.42
CA ALA A 151 7.88 15.21 -0.48
C ALA A 151 8.72 16.09 -1.42
N ARG A 152 10.05 16.02 -1.30
CA ARG A 152 10.97 16.76 -2.16
C ARG A 152 10.83 16.39 -3.65
N ALA A 153 10.52 15.12 -3.95
CA ALA A 153 10.29 14.66 -5.32
C ALA A 153 8.90 15.02 -5.86
N ARG A 154 8.01 15.55 -5.01
CA ARG A 154 6.61 15.89 -5.33
C ARG A 154 6.38 17.41 -5.16
N ARG A 155 5.44 17.82 -4.30
CA ARG A 155 5.06 19.22 -4.09
C ARG A 155 5.81 19.92 -2.93
N ASN A 156 6.84 19.29 -2.40
CA ASN A 156 7.68 19.78 -1.31
C ASN A 156 6.93 20.01 0.02
N SER A 157 5.83 19.31 0.26
CA SER A 157 4.99 19.44 1.44
C SER A 157 4.89 18.11 2.19
N LEU A 158 5.24 18.14 3.49
CA LEU A 158 5.28 17.00 4.39
C LEU A 158 4.32 17.22 5.56
N SER A 159 3.29 16.39 5.68
CA SER A 159 2.39 16.38 6.82
C SER A 159 2.75 15.25 7.77
N VAL A 160 3.10 15.58 9.02
CA VAL A 160 3.47 14.58 10.04
C VAL A 160 2.37 14.48 11.08
N ILE A 161 1.92 13.24 11.33
CA ILE A 161 0.75 12.95 12.14
C ILE A 161 1.16 12.53 13.55
N GLY A 162 0.48 13.08 14.54
CA GLY A 162 0.67 12.74 15.94
C GLY A 162 -0.62 12.87 16.75
N LYS A 163 -0.49 12.92 18.07
CA LYS A 163 -1.57 13.25 19.00
C LYS A 163 -0.99 13.97 20.21
N GLN A 164 -0.86 15.29 20.12
CA GLN A 164 -0.16 16.09 21.12
C GLN A 164 -0.74 15.94 22.53
N SER A 165 -2.05 16.12 22.68
CA SER A 165 -2.70 16.09 23.99
C SER A 165 -2.85 14.69 24.58
N GLY A 166 -2.95 13.66 23.74
CA GLY A 166 -3.18 12.29 24.18
C GLY A 166 -1.88 11.48 24.42
N LEU A 167 -0.82 11.79 23.66
CA LEU A 167 0.47 11.08 23.68
C LEU A 167 1.62 12.12 23.63
N PRO A 168 1.76 13.00 24.64
CA PRO A 168 2.64 14.17 24.55
C PRO A 168 4.12 13.81 24.33
N GLU A 169 4.63 12.77 24.97
CA GLU A 169 6.04 12.39 24.87
C GLU A 169 6.36 11.76 23.49
N ILE A 170 5.47 10.91 23.00
CA ILE A 170 5.58 10.32 21.66
C ILE A 170 5.46 11.41 20.60
N TYR A 171 4.50 12.33 20.76
CA TYR A 171 4.36 13.47 19.86
C TYR A 171 5.62 14.34 19.84
N SER A 172 6.22 14.62 21.01
CA SER A 172 7.44 15.40 21.12
C SER A 172 8.62 14.76 20.40
N LEU A 173 8.76 13.43 20.47
CA LEU A 173 9.74 12.66 19.69
C LEU A 173 9.53 12.86 18.19
N TRP A 174 8.34 12.57 17.69
CA TRP A 174 8.00 12.70 16.27
C TRP A 174 8.19 14.13 15.76
N ARG A 175 7.74 15.12 16.54
CA ARG A 175 7.88 16.55 16.20
C ARG A 175 9.34 16.95 16.06
N ARG A 176 10.19 16.61 17.04
CA ARG A 176 11.62 16.93 17.01
C ARG A 176 12.28 16.32 15.77
N CYS A 177 12.13 15.04 15.55
CA CYS A 177 12.69 14.34 14.38
C CYS A 177 12.17 14.93 13.06
N ALA A 178 10.88 15.26 12.99
CA ALA A 178 10.30 15.83 11.79
C ALA A 178 10.87 17.19 11.42
N LEU A 179 11.07 18.07 12.41
CA LEU A 179 11.65 19.40 12.18
C LEU A 179 13.11 19.29 11.72
N ASP A 180 13.92 18.48 12.40
CA ASP A 180 15.33 18.25 12.04
C ASP A 180 15.47 17.72 10.60
N ILE A 181 14.65 16.72 10.23
CA ILE A 181 14.72 16.09 8.92
C ILE A 181 14.17 17.05 7.84
N ALA A 182 13.05 17.71 8.08
CA ALA A 182 12.50 18.66 7.14
C ALA A 182 13.49 19.78 6.80
N GLU A 183 14.21 20.30 7.81
CA GLU A 183 15.28 21.28 7.60
C GLU A 183 16.39 20.72 6.71
N SER A 184 16.84 19.49 6.98
CA SER A 184 17.92 18.85 6.21
C SER A 184 17.57 18.61 4.73
N TYR A 185 16.29 18.38 4.42
CA TYR A 185 15.80 18.17 3.04
C TYR A 185 15.29 19.46 2.38
N GLY A 186 15.09 20.54 3.14
CA GLY A 186 14.48 21.78 2.66
C GLY A 186 13.01 21.60 2.27
N VAL A 187 12.26 20.75 3.02
CA VAL A 187 10.83 20.52 2.79
C VAL A 187 9.98 21.28 3.81
N GLU A 188 8.79 21.71 3.38
CA GLU A 188 7.83 22.34 4.28
C GLU A 188 7.13 21.27 5.13
N VAL A 189 7.16 21.42 6.46
CA VAL A 189 6.53 20.48 7.38
C VAL A 189 5.34 21.09 8.10
N THR A 190 4.23 20.36 8.12
CA THR A 190 3.05 20.68 8.93
C THR A 190 2.74 19.53 9.88
N LEU A 191 2.50 19.83 11.15
CA LEU A 191 2.17 18.84 12.17
C LEU A 191 0.65 18.83 12.41
N TYR A 192 0.05 17.64 12.38
CA TYR A 192 -1.37 17.45 12.59
C TYR A 192 -1.66 16.48 13.72
N ASP A 193 -2.64 16.78 14.57
CA ASP A 193 -3.29 15.76 15.39
C ASP A 193 -4.13 14.86 14.52
N ILE A 194 -4.12 13.54 14.80
CA ILE A 194 -4.77 12.51 13.96
C ILE A 194 -6.25 12.78 13.69
N ASP A 195 -7.00 13.22 14.68
CA ASP A 195 -8.43 13.52 14.55
C ASP A 195 -8.67 14.70 13.60
N TYR A 196 -7.86 15.75 13.70
CA TYR A 196 -7.93 16.87 12.78
C TYR A 196 -7.42 16.50 11.38
N ALA A 197 -6.34 15.71 11.28
CA ALA A 197 -5.85 15.21 10.00
C ALA A 197 -6.90 14.35 9.27
N ALA A 198 -7.58 13.47 9.98
CA ALA A 198 -8.64 12.62 9.41
C ALA A 198 -9.82 13.48 8.89
N TYR A 199 -10.21 14.52 9.64
CA TYR A 199 -11.23 15.47 9.20
C TYR A 199 -10.79 16.24 7.96
N GLN A 200 -9.57 16.83 7.99
CA GLN A 200 -9.03 17.62 6.89
C GLN A 200 -8.79 16.79 5.63
N LEU A 201 -8.36 15.56 5.77
CA LEU A 201 -8.14 14.64 4.66
C LEU A 201 -9.42 14.43 3.82
N LEU A 202 -10.58 14.44 4.48
CA LEU A 202 -11.87 14.31 3.80
C LEU A 202 -12.46 15.66 3.36
N GLN A 203 -12.14 16.75 4.07
CA GLN A 203 -12.68 18.08 3.82
C GLN A 203 -11.88 18.85 2.75
N GLN A 204 -10.55 18.74 2.80
CA GLN A 204 -9.62 19.47 1.94
C GLN A 204 -8.41 18.58 1.59
N PRO A 205 -8.61 17.45 0.88
CA PRO A 205 -7.55 16.51 0.58
C PRO A 205 -6.39 17.12 -0.23
N GLU A 206 -6.65 18.15 -1.01
CA GLU A 206 -5.64 18.89 -1.78
C GLU A 206 -4.57 19.58 -0.91
N ALA A 207 -4.85 19.78 0.38
CA ALA A 207 -3.88 20.32 1.34
C ALA A 207 -2.74 19.32 1.66
N PHE A 208 -2.94 18.03 1.35
CA PHE A 208 -1.96 16.99 1.63
C PHE A 208 -1.20 16.58 0.37
N ASP A 209 0.11 16.42 0.49
CA ASP A 209 0.98 15.84 -0.54
C ASP A 209 1.57 14.51 -0.04
N VAL A 210 2.51 14.57 0.91
CA VAL A 210 3.04 13.40 1.59
C VAL A 210 2.66 13.45 3.06
N ILE A 211 2.06 12.37 3.54
CA ILE A 211 1.70 12.20 4.95
C ILE A 211 2.63 11.15 5.55
N VAL A 212 3.34 11.48 6.63
CA VAL A 212 4.08 10.51 7.44
C VAL A 212 3.36 10.30 8.77
N ALA A 213 3.10 9.05 9.12
CA ALA A 213 2.30 8.73 10.29
C ALA A 213 2.82 7.51 11.06
N PRO A 214 2.69 7.51 12.41
CA PRO A 214 2.82 6.30 13.22
C PRO A 214 1.90 5.18 12.72
N ASN A 215 2.27 3.94 12.98
CA ASN A 215 1.64 2.73 12.48
C ASN A 215 0.11 2.75 12.48
N CYS A 216 -0.51 2.91 13.64
CA CYS A 216 -1.97 2.91 13.78
C CYS A 216 -2.64 4.09 13.05
N PHE A 217 -2.05 5.28 13.13
CA PHE A 217 -2.62 6.47 12.49
C PHE A 217 -2.50 6.41 10.97
N GLY A 218 -1.36 5.92 10.47
CA GLY A 218 -1.15 5.70 9.04
C GLY A 218 -2.11 4.66 8.45
N ASP A 219 -2.46 3.63 9.23
CA ASP A 219 -3.44 2.62 8.84
C ASP A 219 -4.82 3.23 8.62
N ILE A 220 -5.31 3.98 9.62
CA ILE A 220 -6.62 4.62 9.58
C ILE A 220 -6.71 5.62 8.41
N LEU A 221 -5.71 6.48 8.25
CA LEU A 221 -5.69 7.46 7.16
C LEU A 221 -5.64 6.81 5.78
N SER A 222 -4.89 5.71 5.64
CA SER A 222 -4.82 4.96 4.38
C SER A 222 -6.17 4.34 4.00
N ASP A 223 -6.93 3.85 4.96
CA ASP A 223 -8.25 3.27 4.73
C ASP A 223 -9.28 4.34 4.34
N LEU A 224 -9.19 5.55 4.91
CA LEU A 224 -10.02 6.69 4.50
C LEU A 224 -9.80 7.05 3.03
N GLY A 225 -8.59 6.82 2.50
CA GLY A 225 -8.27 7.00 1.08
C GLY A 225 -9.14 6.19 0.13
N GLY A 226 -9.72 5.08 0.57
CA GLY A 226 -10.69 4.31 -0.20
C GLY A 226 -11.95 5.10 -0.59
N LEU A 227 -12.28 6.14 0.17
CA LEU A 227 -13.40 7.04 -0.16
C LEU A 227 -13.12 7.88 -1.40
N PHE A 228 -11.86 8.27 -1.66
CA PHE A 228 -11.49 9.02 -2.86
C PHE A 228 -11.66 8.19 -4.12
N ALA A 229 -11.23 6.93 -4.05
CA ALA A 229 -11.36 5.99 -5.15
C ALA A 229 -12.80 5.45 -5.34
N GLY A 230 -13.66 5.58 -4.32
CA GLY A 230 -15.03 5.07 -4.29
C GLY A 230 -15.20 3.66 -3.70
N SER A 231 -14.12 2.95 -3.44
CA SER A 231 -14.12 1.62 -2.80
C SER A 231 -12.80 1.32 -2.12
N ARG A 232 -12.84 0.61 -0.98
CA ARG A 232 -11.64 0.02 -0.36
C ARG A 232 -10.97 -1.03 -1.24
N GLY A 233 -11.71 -1.68 -2.13
CA GLY A 233 -11.18 -2.62 -3.11
C GLY A 233 -10.19 -2.02 -4.12
N LEU A 234 -10.02 -0.70 -4.12
CA LEU A 234 -9.05 0.03 -4.94
C LEU A 234 -7.81 0.47 -4.18
N THR A 235 -7.76 0.26 -2.85
CA THR A 235 -6.62 0.67 -2.05
C THR A 235 -5.48 -0.34 -2.14
N PHE A 236 -4.26 0.17 -2.31
CA PHE A 236 -3.07 -0.65 -2.49
C PHE A 236 -1.84 0.02 -1.87
N GLY A 237 -0.76 -0.73 -1.78
CA GLY A 237 0.51 -0.20 -1.29
C GLY A 237 1.59 -1.27 -1.25
N ALA A 238 2.74 -0.92 -0.69
CA ALA A 238 3.82 -1.85 -0.47
C ALA A 238 4.61 -1.53 0.79
N SER A 239 5.13 -2.57 1.44
CA SER A 239 5.99 -2.48 2.62
C SER A 239 7.42 -2.80 2.23
N TYR A 240 8.40 -2.09 2.81
CA TYR A 240 9.79 -2.16 2.42
C TYR A 240 10.72 -2.27 3.63
N SER A 241 11.80 -3.02 3.45
CA SER A 241 12.94 -3.06 4.34
C SER A 241 14.08 -2.15 3.86
N ALA A 242 15.11 -1.99 4.67
CA ALA A 242 16.30 -1.23 4.31
C ALA A 242 17.24 -2.02 3.36
N ASP A 243 17.17 -3.34 3.39
CA ASP A 243 17.99 -4.27 2.61
C ASP A 243 17.36 -4.72 1.29
N GLY A 244 16.21 -4.13 0.91
CA GLY A 244 15.58 -4.32 -0.40
C GLY A 244 14.40 -5.28 -0.44
N ALA A 245 14.07 -5.97 0.67
CA ALA A 245 12.87 -6.78 0.71
C ALA A 245 11.61 -5.91 0.56
N ALA A 246 10.69 -6.33 -0.31
CA ALA A 246 9.45 -5.61 -0.57
C ALA A 246 8.25 -6.53 -0.70
N VAL A 247 7.13 -6.11 -0.10
CA VAL A 247 5.85 -6.83 -0.14
C VAL A 247 4.76 -5.89 -0.65
N TYR A 248 4.28 -6.16 -1.86
CA TYR A 248 3.21 -5.44 -2.56
C TYR A 248 1.87 -6.09 -2.24
N GLN A 249 0.88 -5.33 -1.81
CA GLN A 249 -0.42 -5.87 -1.40
C GLN A 249 -1.53 -4.81 -1.40
N THR A 250 -2.78 -5.28 -1.37
CA THR A 250 -3.93 -4.41 -1.08
C THR A 250 -3.92 -3.96 0.39
N ASN A 251 -4.60 -2.84 0.70
CA ASN A 251 -4.69 -2.34 2.08
C ASN A 251 -5.89 -2.92 2.84
N HIS A 252 -6.92 -3.40 2.12
CA HIS A 252 -8.10 -4.01 2.75
C HIS A 252 -7.82 -5.42 3.30
N GLY A 253 -8.64 -5.87 4.25
CA GLY A 253 -8.57 -7.21 4.82
C GLY A 253 -9.07 -8.31 3.87
N ALA A 254 -9.03 -9.55 4.35
CA ALA A 254 -9.28 -10.75 3.55
C ALA A 254 -10.70 -10.90 2.98
N ALA A 255 -11.73 -10.25 3.57
CA ALA A 255 -13.13 -10.32 3.14
C ALA A 255 -13.58 -11.79 2.85
N HIS A 256 -13.46 -12.66 3.83
CA HIS A 256 -13.73 -14.10 3.71
C HIS A 256 -15.14 -14.43 3.17
N ASP A 257 -16.10 -13.54 3.39
CA ASP A 257 -17.47 -13.65 2.87
C ASP A 257 -17.54 -13.54 1.33
N LEU A 258 -16.53 -12.98 0.69
CA LEU A 258 -16.42 -12.90 -0.76
C LEU A 258 -15.61 -14.03 -1.38
N ALA A 259 -14.95 -14.88 -0.57
CA ALA A 259 -14.13 -15.97 -1.09
C ALA A 259 -14.96 -16.95 -1.95
N GLY A 260 -14.45 -17.32 -3.13
CA GLY A 260 -15.10 -18.22 -4.07
C GLY A 260 -16.33 -17.66 -4.80
N THR A 261 -16.74 -16.40 -4.56
CA THR A 261 -17.97 -15.82 -5.14
C THR A 261 -17.78 -15.08 -6.46
N ASP A 262 -16.54 -14.91 -6.92
CA ASP A 262 -16.16 -14.08 -8.09
C ASP A 262 -16.66 -12.61 -8.00
N ARG A 263 -16.81 -12.06 -6.77
CA ARG A 263 -17.37 -10.72 -6.54
C ARG A 263 -16.35 -9.71 -6.03
N ALA A 264 -15.17 -10.17 -5.61
CA ALA A 264 -14.11 -9.29 -5.12
C ALA A 264 -13.56 -8.39 -6.23
N ASN A 265 -13.34 -7.12 -5.92
CA ASN A 265 -12.71 -6.19 -6.84
C ASN A 265 -11.20 -6.48 -6.94
N PRO A 266 -10.65 -6.86 -8.10
CA PRO A 266 -9.23 -7.16 -8.23
C PRO A 266 -8.36 -5.93 -8.50
N ALA A 267 -8.94 -4.75 -8.74
CA ALA A 267 -8.21 -3.58 -9.20
C ALA A 267 -7.14 -3.11 -8.23
N GLY A 268 -7.37 -3.15 -6.91
CA GLY A 268 -6.35 -2.84 -5.91
C GLY A 268 -5.15 -3.77 -6.00
N GLN A 269 -5.37 -5.08 -6.20
CA GLN A 269 -4.29 -6.05 -6.38
C GLN A 269 -3.54 -5.85 -7.71
N ILE A 270 -4.26 -5.49 -8.76
CA ILE A 270 -3.68 -5.16 -10.07
C ILE A 270 -2.83 -3.88 -9.96
N PHE A 271 -3.27 -2.86 -9.21
CA PHE A 271 -2.46 -1.67 -8.93
C PHE A 271 -1.25 -1.97 -8.03
N SER A 272 -1.36 -2.91 -7.08
CA SER A 272 -0.19 -3.41 -6.34
C SER A 272 0.84 -4.03 -7.27
N ALA A 273 0.39 -4.81 -8.26
CA ALA A 273 1.27 -5.38 -9.29
C ALA A 273 1.88 -4.30 -10.20
N ALA A 274 1.12 -3.26 -10.57
CA ALA A 274 1.67 -2.12 -11.32
C ALA A 274 2.74 -1.36 -10.51
N MET A 275 2.49 -1.14 -9.21
CA MET A 275 3.48 -0.54 -8.30
C MET A 275 4.74 -1.41 -8.20
N MET A 276 4.60 -2.73 -8.14
CA MET A 276 5.70 -3.70 -8.16
C MET A 276 6.53 -3.60 -9.45
N LEU A 277 5.88 -3.54 -10.62
CA LEU A 277 6.56 -3.37 -11.91
C LEU A 277 7.39 -2.08 -11.93
N ARG A 278 6.83 -0.98 -11.43
CA ARG A 278 7.47 0.33 -11.38
C ARG A 278 8.67 0.36 -10.46
N GLU A 279 8.50 -0.09 -9.24
CA GLU A 279 9.44 0.16 -8.16
C GLU A 279 10.51 -0.95 -8.02
N ALA A 280 10.11 -2.22 -8.09
CA ALA A 280 11.04 -3.33 -7.96
C ALA A 280 11.75 -3.64 -9.29
N PHE A 281 11.02 -3.63 -10.39
CA PHE A 281 11.57 -4.03 -11.69
C PHE A 281 11.90 -2.86 -12.61
N GLN A 282 11.65 -1.60 -12.17
CA GLN A 282 11.90 -0.39 -12.95
C GLN A 282 11.24 -0.38 -14.34
N LEU A 283 10.13 -1.08 -14.47
CA LEU A 283 9.33 -1.19 -15.68
C LEU A 283 8.20 -0.15 -15.68
N GLU A 284 8.56 1.15 -15.75
CA GLU A 284 7.59 2.24 -15.73
C GLU A 284 6.54 2.11 -16.83
N GLY A 285 6.96 1.79 -18.05
CA GLY A 285 6.05 1.59 -19.19
C GLY A 285 5.06 0.46 -18.95
N GLY A 286 5.51 -0.66 -18.36
CA GLY A 286 4.65 -1.79 -17.99
C GLY A 286 3.64 -1.41 -16.90
N ALA A 287 4.07 -0.67 -15.89
CA ALA A 287 3.19 -0.17 -14.83
C ALA A 287 2.13 0.77 -15.38
N GLN A 288 2.52 1.74 -16.21
CA GLN A 288 1.62 2.70 -16.83
C GLN A 288 0.61 2.00 -17.77
N LEU A 289 1.05 0.96 -18.49
CA LEU A 289 0.20 0.14 -19.35
C LEU A 289 -0.93 -0.52 -18.53
N VAL A 290 -0.61 -1.11 -17.38
CA VAL A 290 -1.59 -1.71 -16.47
C VAL A 290 -2.57 -0.65 -15.95
N GLU A 291 -2.08 0.49 -15.45
CA GLU A 291 -2.91 1.57 -14.92
C GLU A 291 -3.87 2.11 -16.01
N ASN A 292 -3.37 2.31 -17.23
CA ASN A 292 -4.16 2.76 -18.36
C ASN A 292 -5.21 1.75 -18.81
N ALA A 293 -4.87 0.45 -18.78
CA ALA A 293 -5.80 -0.63 -19.13
C ALA A 293 -6.97 -0.71 -18.13
N VAL A 294 -6.70 -0.64 -16.83
CA VAL A 294 -7.75 -0.58 -15.79
C VAL A 294 -8.69 0.62 -16.05
N ARG A 295 -8.11 1.79 -16.30
CA ARG A 295 -8.89 3.00 -16.60
C ARG A 295 -9.69 2.89 -17.90
N ALA A 296 -9.16 2.21 -18.93
CA ALA A 296 -9.87 1.94 -20.18
C ALA A 296 -11.09 1.05 -19.94
N VAL A 297 -10.98 0.01 -19.14
CA VAL A 297 -12.10 -0.84 -18.72
C VAL A 297 -13.19 -0.03 -18.02
N TRP A 298 -12.81 0.91 -17.14
CA TRP A 298 -13.78 1.81 -16.51
C TRP A 298 -14.42 2.79 -17.49
N ARG A 299 -13.65 3.39 -18.42
CA ARG A 299 -14.19 4.26 -19.50
C ARG A 299 -15.17 3.53 -20.40
N ALA A 300 -14.95 2.24 -20.64
CA ALA A 300 -15.86 1.38 -21.36
C ALA A 300 -17.14 1.03 -20.59
N GLY A 301 -17.33 1.56 -19.37
CA GLY A 301 -18.53 1.38 -18.55
C GLY A 301 -18.57 0.10 -17.75
N TRP A 302 -17.46 -0.65 -17.61
CA TRP A 302 -17.38 -1.82 -16.75
C TRP A 302 -17.09 -1.42 -15.30
N ARG A 303 -17.72 -2.10 -14.35
CA ARG A 303 -17.53 -1.93 -12.89
C ARG A 303 -17.55 -3.28 -12.21
N THR A 304 -16.87 -3.39 -11.11
CA THR A 304 -17.12 -4.43 -10.12
C THR A 304 -18.31 -4.06 -9.25
N LEU A 305 -18.84 -5.00 -8.49
CA LEU A 305 -20.10 -4.81 -7.75
C LEU A 305 -20.03 -3.67 -6.71
N ASP A 306 -18.88 -3.49 -6.06
CA ASP A 306 -18.61 -2.42 -5.08
C ASP A 306 -18.55 -1.02 -5.70
N LEU A 307 -18.29 -0.93 -7.00
CA LEU A 307 -18.23 0.30 -7.79
C LEU A 307 -19.50 0.53 -8.64
N ARG A 308 -20.56 -0.20 -8.35
CA ARG A 308 -21.80 -0.14 -9.15
C ARG A 308 -22.38 1.27 -9.23
N GLU A 309 -22.70 1.68 -10.45
CA GLU A 309 -23.41 2.92 -10.78
C GLU A 309 -24.52 2.69 -11.84
N PRO A 310 -25.45 3.63 -12.05
CA PRO A 310 -26.48 3.49 -13.08
C PRO A 310 -25.88 3.24 -14.47
N GLN A 311 -26.46 2.31 -15.22
CA GLN A 311 -26.08 1.97 -16.60
C GLN A 311 -24.69 1.32 -16.78
N CYS A 312 -23.97 0.99 -15.70
CA CYS A 312 -22.72 0.25 -15.81
C CYS A 312 -22.95 -1.24 -16.12
N ARG A 313 -21.94 -1.88 -16.69
CA ARG A 313 -21.85 -3.32 -16.84
C ARG A 313 -21.07 -3.90 -15.67
N ILE A 314 -21.59 -4.95 -15.02
CA ILE A 314 -20.93 -5.57 -13.88
C ILE A 314 -20.03 -6.71 -14.39
N ALA A 315 -18.77 -6.69 -13.96
CA ALA A 315 -17.82 -7.77 -14.12
C ALA A 315 -17.48 -8.38 -12.75
N GLY A 316 -17.38 -9.71 -12.72
CA GLY A 316 -16.78 -10.42 -11.60
C GLY A 316 -15.26 -10.26 -11.60
N THR A 317 -14.60 -10.82 -10.58
CA THR A 317 -13.13 -10.73 -10.38
C THR A 317 -12.36 -11.21 -11.61
N GLN A 318 -12.71 -12.39 -12.12
CA GLN A 318 -12.03 -12.99 -13.27
C GLN A 318 -12.30 -12.20 -14.55
N ARG A 319 -13.57 -11.88 -14.82
CA ARG A 319 -13.94 -11.13 -16.02
C ARG A 319 -13.30 -9.75 -16.05
N PHE A 320 -13.17 -9.08 -14.92
CA PHE A 320 -12.50 -7.79 -14.84
C PHE A 320 -11.01 -7.91 -15.22
N ALA A 321 -10.31 -8.94 -14.71
CA ALA A 321 -8.92 -9.19 -15.07
C ALA A 321 -8.72 -9.51 -16.56
N GLU A 322 -9.62 -10.31 -17.15
CA GLU A 322 -9.64 -10.59 -18.59
C GLU A 322 -9.78 -9.31 -19.42
N LEU A 323 -10.72 -8.43 -19.04
CA LEU A 323 -10.92 -7.14 -19.73
C LEU A 323 -9.66 -6.27 -19.65
N VAL A 324 -9.00 -6.20 -18.49
CA VAL A 324 -7.74 -5.47 -18.34
C VAL A 324 -6.64 -6.09 -19.24
N ALA A 325 -6.53 -7.40 -19.25
CA ALA A 325 -5.57 -8.12 -20.10
C ALA A 325 -5.85 -7.92 -21.60
N ASP A 326 -7.12 -7.84 -22.01
CA ASP A 326 -7.51 -7.54 -23.38
C ASP A 326 -7.07 -6.12 -23.79
N GLU A 327 -7.26 -5.12 -22.94
CA GLU A 327 -6.81 -3.73 -23.17
C GLU A 327 -5.27 -3.66 -23.29
N ILE A 328 -4.53 -4.42 -22.47
CA ILE A 328 -3.07 -4.50 -22.56
C ILE A 328 -2.65 -5.09 -23.92
N ARG A 329 -3.26 -6.19 -24.35
CA ARG A 329 -2.95 -6.84 -25.63
C ARG A 329 -3.30 -5.95 -26.85
N ALA A 330 -4.36 -5.16 -26.72
CA ALA A 330 -4.81 -4.24 -27.76
C ALA A 330 -4.00 -2.93 -27.86
N ALA A 331 -3.21 -2.61 -26.82
CA ALA A 331 -2.39 -1.41 -26.82
C ALA A 331 -1.37 -1.45 -27.96
N VAL A 332 -1.26 -0.35 -28.71
CA VAL A 332 -0.29 -0.26 -29.81
C VAL A 332 1.11 -0.08 -29.21
N VAL A 333 2.03 -0.96 -29.55
CA VAL A 333 3.45 -0.78 -29.24
C VAL A 333 3.98 0.34 -30.14
N HIS A 334 4.10 1.54 -29.60
CA HIS A 334 4.92 2.55 -30.25
C HIS A 334 6.39 2.20 -30.00
N ASP A 335 7.16 2.06 -31.09
CA ASP A 335 8.54 1.60 -31.08
C ASP A 335 9.37 2.24 -29.95
N GLY A 336 9.82 1.41 -29.01
CA GLY A 336 10.87 1.70 -28.02
C GLY A 336 10.50 2.43 -26.73
N GLU A 337 9.32 3.07 -26.61
CA GLU A 337 8.96 3.84 -25.39
C GLU A 337 8.03 3.09 -24.40
N ALA A 338 7.21 2.16 -24.85
CA ALA A 338 6.17 1.54 -24.02
C ALA A 338 6.69 0.68 -22.86
N CYS A 339 7.92 0.19 -22.96
CA CYS A 339 8.52 -0.66 -21.94
C CYS A 339 9.98 -0.27 -21.62
N SER A 340 10.34 1.01 -21.78
CA SER A 340 11.69 1.47 -21.43
C SER A 340 11.92 1.38 -19.92
N VAL A 341 13.09 0.87 -19.53
CA VAL A 341 13.59 0.93 -18.17
C VAL A 341 13.88 2.40 -17.86
N ALA A 342 13.08 3.04 -17.02
CA ALA A 342 13.36 4.40 -16.57
C ALA A 342 14.61 4.37 -15.67
N GLY A 343 15.51 5.35 -15.82
CA GLY A 343 16.69 5.47 -14.96
C GLY A 343 16.28 5.51 -13.48
N SER A 344 17.00 4.76 -12.67
CA SER A 344 16.74 4.47 -11.25
C SER A 344 16.31 5.68 -10.43
N ARG A 345 15.05 5.71 -10.01
CA ARG A 345 14.62 6.41 -8.80
C ARG A 345 14.43 5.35 -7.70
N SER A 346 15.51 4.78 -7.21
CA SER A 346 15.46 4.00 -5.99
C SER A 346 15.21 4.96 -4.83
N PHE A 347 14.17 4.70 -4.03
CA PHE A 347 14.13 5.18 -2.66
C PHE A 347 15.15 4.34 -1.88
N ALA A 348 16.44 4.56 -2.13
CA ALA A 348 17.50 3.92 -1.38
C ALA A 348 17.40 4.41 0.07
N ALA A 349 17.38 3.48 1.02
CA ALA A 349 17.56 3.81 2.42
C ALA A 349 18.85 4.62 2.58
N PRO A 350 18.87 5.65 3.43
CA PRO A 350 20.10 6.39 3.71
C PRO A 350 21.16 5.40 4.18
N THR A 351 22.38 5.51 3.61
CA THR A 351 23.53 4.63 3.92
C THR A 351 23.98 4.69 5.40
N GLU A 352 23.37 5.56 6.19
CA GLU A 352 23.67 5.76 7.61
C GLU A 352 22.90 4.83 8.57
N LEU A 353 22.04 3.94 8.07
CA LEU A 353 21.24 3.01 8.89
C LEU A 353 21.82 1.58 8.93
N GLN A 354 23.12 1.38 8.70
CA GLN A 354 23.74 0.08 9.00
C GLN A 354 23.88 -0.05 10.53
N PRO A 355 23.34 -1.12 11.13
CA PRO A 355 23.55 -1.39 12.55
C PRO A 355 25.04 -1.57 12.83
N GLN A 356 25.56 -0.85 13.84
CA GLN A 356 26.86 -1.15 14.44
C GLN A 356 26.73 -2.38 15.33
#